data_c2cea408792dab7de70dfce4247e4cfb
#
_entry.id   c2cea408792dab7de70dfce4247e4cfb
#
_cell.length_a   1.000
_cell.length_b   1.000
_cell.length_c   1.000
_cell.angle_alpha   90.00
_cell.angle_beta   90.00
_cell.angle_gamma   90.00
#
_symmetry.space_group_name_H-M   'P 1'
#
loop_
_entity.id
_entity.type
_entity.pdbx_description
1 polymer ?
#
loop_
_entity_poly.entity_id
_entity_poly.type
_entity_poly.pdbx_seq_one_letter_code
_entity_poly.pdbx_strand_id
1 'polypeptide(L)'
;LAGEAGFAASGTNMITIQPANIFVALGGALENESSKDSRIAISRNAGKRWTMANVPIPRNPSAGIFSICFINPKHGIVVGGNYKLANDITHNYAVSQDGGSTWTVPPAATPPSGYRSCVTRGHHRGSPCAITVGPTGTDISYDLGHNWKRISETGFHSIQFSPSGSQGWASGSDGRVGFWRQPSLEDKNL
;
A
#
# COMPACT_ATOMS: atom_id res chain seq x y z
N LEU A 1 -16.29 -13.81 0.05
CA LEU A 1 -17.57 -13.54 -0.63
C LEU A 1 -17.40 -13.75 -2.13
N ALA A 2 -18.49 -14.14 -2.83
CA ALA A 2 -18.43 -14.32 -4.27
C ALA A 2 -17.99 -13.03 -4.97
N GLY A 3 -17.00 -13.11 -5.88
CA GLY A 3 -16.46 -11.98 -6.63
C GLY A 3 -15.42 -11.11 -5.92
N GLU A 4 -15.19 -11.26 -4.62
CA GLU A 4 -14.03 -10.62 -3.97
C GLU A 4 -12.76 -11.42 -4.21
N ALA A 5 -11.67 -10.71 -4.42
CA ALA A 5 -10.35 -11.30 -4.64
C ALA A 5 -9.26 -10.51 -3.91
N GLY A 6 -8.26 -11.23 -3.45
CA GLY A 6 -6.99 -10.61 -3.07
C GLY A 6 -6.13 -10.46 -4.33
N PHE A 7 -5.77 -9.24 -4.70
CA PHE A 7 -4.91 -9.01 -5.85
C PHE A 7 -3.45 -9.36 -5.51
N ALA A 8 -2.88 -10.31 -6.23
CA ALA A 8 -1.53 -10.84 -5.97
C ALA A 8 -0.43 -10.13 -6.77
N ALA A 9 -0.55 -8.81 -7.00
CA ALA A 9 0.42 -8.06 -7.81
C ALA A 9 1.82 -7.94 -7.18
N SER A 10 1.91 -7.97 -5.85
CA SER A 10 3.16 -7.77 -5.11
C SER A 10 3.38 -8.75 -3.95
N GLY A 11 2.40 -9.60 -3.66
CA GLY A 11 2.41 -10.46 -2.46
C GLY A 11 2.19 -9.72 -1.14
N THR A 12 1.91 -8.41 -1.16
CA THR A 12 1.70 -7.56 0.02
C THR A 12 0.23 -7.19 0.25
N ASN A 13 -0.70 -7.94 -0.33
CA ASN A 13 -2.13 -7.84 -0.06
C ASN A 13 -2.53 -8.47 1.28
N MET A 14 -1.63 -9.20 1.93
CA MET A 14 -1.82 -9.77 3.26
C MET A 14 -0.63 -9.41 4.15
N ILE A 15 -0.91 -9.04 5.40
CA ILE A 15 0.11 -8.73 6.40
C ILE A 15 -0.30 -9.25 7.77
N THR A 16 0.68 -9.68 8.54
CA THR A 16 0.54 -10.01 9.96
C THR A 16 1.29 -8.99 10.79
N ILE A 17 0.61 -8.34 11.72
CA ILE A 17 1.22 -7.43 12.70
C ILE A 17 0.88 -7.93 14.10
N GLN A 18 1.90 -8.11 14.94
CA GLN A 18 1.77 -8.84 16.19
C GLN A 18 1.30 -10.29 15.94
N PRO A 19 1.50 -11.24 16.82
CA PRO A 19 1.28 -12.67 16.50
C PRO A 19 -0.16 -13.04 16.11
N ALA A 20 -1.15 -12.19 16.47
CA ALA A 20 -2.56 -12.53 16.30
C ALA A 20 -3.33 -11.66 15.29
N ASN A 21 -2.75 -10.58 14.82
CA ASN A 21 -3.44 -9.62 13.95
C ASN A 21 -3.09 -9.88 12.48
N ILE A 22 -4.08 -10.30 11.71
CA ILE A 22 -3.95 -10.59 10.27
C ILE A 22 -4.88 -9.66 9.51
N PHE A 23 -4.38 -9.08 8.44
CA PHE A 23 -5.14 -8.22 7.53
C PHE A 23 -5.00 -8.75 6.12
N VAL A 24 -6.12 -8.83 5.41
CA VAL A 24 -6.17 -9.23 4.00
C VAL A 24 -6.90 -8.14 3.22
N ALA A 25 -6.18 -7.48 2.33
CA ALA A 25 -6.73 -6.47 1.43
C ALA A 25 -7.47 -7.14 0.28
N LEU A 26 -8.66 -6.66 -0.01
CA LEU A 26 -9.57 -7.22 -1.00
C LEU A 26 -9.99 -6.17 -2.02
N GLY A 27 -10.30 -6.64 -3.21
CA GLY A 27 -10.85 -5.86 -4.32
C GLY A 27 -11.71 -6.76 -5.19
N GLY A 28 -11.83 -6.45 -6.48
CA GLY A 28 -12.65 -7.22 -7.41
C GLY A 28 -14.11 -6.77 -7.46
N ALA A 29 -14.90 -7.43 -8.29
CA ALA A 29 -16.33 -7.14 -8.44
C ALA A 29 -17.14 -8.05 -7.53
N LEU A 30 -18.12 -7.47 -6.84
CA LEU A 30 -19.19 -8.23 -6.19
C LEU A 30 -20.47 -8.05 -7.02
N GLU A 31 -21.10 -9.17 -7.34
CA GLU A 31 -22.44 -9.18 -7.90
C GLU A 31 -23.42 -8.82 -6.78
N ASN A 32 -24.33 -7.88 -7.06
CA ASN A 32 -25.48 -7.52 -6.19
C ASN A 32 -25.15 -6.82 -4.85
N GLU A 33 -23.99 -6.18 -4.68
CA GLU A 33 -23.77 -5.31 -3.52
C GLU A 33 -23.93 -3.82 -3.87
N SER A 34 -24.56 -3.07 -2.94
CA SER A 34 -24.77 -1.63 -3.07
C SER A 34 -23.47 -0.83 -2.80
N SER A 35 -22.55 -1.36 -2.01
CA SER A 35 -21.26 -0.70 -1.74
C SER A 35 -20.26 -1.01 -2.84
N LYS A 36 -19.68 0.05 -3.40
CA LYS A 36 -18.60 -0.02 -4.38
C LYS A 36 -17.21 0.09 -3.74
N ASP A 37 -17.14 0.16 -2.42
CA ASP A 37 -15.88 0.28 -1.67
C ASP A 37 -15.19 -1.07 -1.52
N SER A 38 -13.87 -1.04 -1.58
CA SER A 38 -13.02 -2.18 -1.24
C SER A 38 -13.10 -2.51 0.25
N ARG A 39 -12.67 -3.71 0.63
CA ARG A 39 -12.72 -4.14 2.03
C ARG A 39 -11.39 -4.75 2.48
N ILE A 40 -11.21 -4.75 3.79
CA ILE A 40 -10.13 -5.49 4.44
C ILE A 40 -10.76 -6.51 5.38
N ALA A 41 -10.38 -7.78 5.20
CA ALA A 41 -10.69 -8.81 6.18
C ALA A 41 -9.66 -8.75 7.30
N ILE A 42 -10.13 -8.70 8.55
CA ILE A 42 -9.32 -8.50 9.74
C ILE A 42 -9.55 -9.63 10.72
N SER A 43 -8.50 -10.30 11.14
CA SER A 43 -8.51 -11.21 12.29
C SER A 43 -7.64 -10.62 13.41
N ARG A 44 -8.15 -10.64 14.64
CA ARG A 44 -7.43 -10.21 15.84
C ARG A 44 -7.06 -11.39 16.75
N ASN A 45 -7.28 -12.61 16.29
CA ASN A 45 -7.12 -13.85 17.08
C ASN A 45 -6.53 -15.00 16.26
N ALA A 46 -5.50 -14.69 15.46
CA ALA A 46 -4.75 -15.66 14.64
C ALA A 46 -5.64 -16.46 13.68
N GLY A 47 -6.58 -15.78 13.01
CA GLY A 47 -7.43 -16.37 11.97
C GLY A 47 -8.69 -17.08 12.47
N LYS A 48 -8.93 -17.16 13.80
CA LYS A 48 -10.10 -17.87 14.35
C LYS A 48 -11.42 -17.13 14.11
N ARG A 49 -11.41 -15.79 14.04
CA ARG A 49 -12.57 -14.96 13.73
C ARG A 49 -12.15 -13.81 12.83
N TRP A 50 -13.04 -13.45 11.90
CA TRP A 50 -12.81 -12.41 10.93
C TRP A 50 -13.91 -11.35 10.98
N THR A 51 -13.52 -10.11 10.84
CA THR A 51 -14.40 -8.94 10.65
C THR A 51 -14.01 -8.22 9.39
N MET A 52 -14.89 -7.37 8.85
CA MET A 52 -14.65 -6.61 7.62
C MET A 52 -14.62 -5.13 7.94
N ALA A 53 -13.66 -4.41 7.39
CA ALA A 53 -13.61 -2.95 7.37
C ALA A 53 -13.76 -2.45 5.92
N ASN A 54 -14.62 -1.44 5.71
CA ASN A 54 -14.74 -0.77 4.44
C ASN A 54 -13.60 0.23 4.24
N VAL A 55 -13.14 0.37 3.01
CA VAL A 55 -12.06 1.27 2.62
C VAL A 55 -12.51 2.08 1.41
N PRO A 56 -12.43 3.41 1.45
CA PRO A 56 -12.94 4.29 0.38
C PRO A 56 -12.06 4.25 -0.88
N ILE A 57 -11.72 3.07 -1.34
CA ILE A 57 -11.08 2.77 -2.63
C ILE A 57 -12.10 1.99 -3.45
N PRO A 58 -12.57 2.51 -4.59
CA PRO A 58 -13.53 1.81 -5.42
C PRO A 58 -13.02 0.44 -5.89
N ARG A 59 -13.93 -0.53 -5.96
CA ARG A 59 -13.63 -1.86 -6.47
C ARG A 59 -14.43 -2.17 -7.75
N ASN A 60 -13.79 -2.87 -8.64
CA ASN A 60 -14.36 -3.47 -9.84
C ASN A 60 -13.43 -4.60 -10.32
N PRO A 61 -13.66 -5.29 -11.44
CA PRO A 61 -12.77 -6.37 -11.89
C PRO A 61 -11.30 -5.97 -12.09
N SER A 62 -11.00 -4.67 -12.22
CA SER A 62 -9.63 -4.15 -12.39
C SER A 62 -9.20 -3.15 -11.30
N ALA A 63 -10.04 -2.93 -10.28
CA ALA A 63 -9.77 -1.95 -9.23
C ALA A 63 -10.02 -2.51 -7.83
N GLY A 64 -9.29 -1.98 -6.86
CA GLY A 64 -9.39 -2.32 -5.47
C GLY A 64 -8.12 -2.01 -4.69
N ILE A 65 -7.95 -2.66 -3.55
CA ILE A 65 -6.74 -2.57 -2.74
C ILE A 65 -5.76 -3.65 -3.23
N PHE A 66 -4.52 -3.25 -3.49
CA PHE A 66 -3.46 -4.15 -3.96
C PHE A 66 -2.41 -4.44 -2.90
N SER A 67 -2.24 -3.54 -1.95
CA SER A 67 -1.20 -3.66 -0.94
C SER A 67 -1.59 -2.97 0.35
N ILE A 68 -1.11 -3.51 1.47
CA ILE A 68 -1.32 -3.00 2.82
C ILE A 68 -0.01 -3.03 3.59
N CYS A 69 0.32 -1.98 4.32
CA CYS A 69 1.40 -1.98 5.29
C CYS A 69 1.01 -1.21 6.55
N PHE A 70 1.75 -1.44 7.63
CA PHE A 70 1.64 -0.68 8.87
C PHE A 70 3.00 -0.06 9.21
N ILE A 71 3.01 1.25 9.41
CA ILE A 71 4.20 1.99 9.86
C ILE A 71 4.47 1.71 11.34
N ASN A 72 3.41 1.61 12.11
CA ASN A 72 3.39 1.20 13.50
C ASN A 72 2.02 0.55 13.82
N PRO A 73 1.80 -0.03 15.01
CA PRO A 73 0.56 -0.76 15.30
C PRO A 73 -0.75 0.02 15.13
N LYS A 74 -0.72 1.36 15.11
CA LYS A 74 -1.91 2.20 14.93
C LYS A 74 -2.07 2.70 13.49
N HIS A 75 -0.96 3.00 12.80
CA HIS A 75 -0.99 3.67 11.50
C HIS A 75 -0.80 2.67 10.36
N GLY A 76 -1.89 2.37 9.69
CA GLY A 76 -1.96 1.54 8.49
C GLY A 76 -2.09 2.39 7.22
N ILE A 77 -1.59 1.86 6.13
CA ILE A 77 -1.67 2.45 4.79
C ILE A 77 -2.09 1.35 3.83
N VAL A 78 -3.04 1.64 2.98
CA VAL A 78 -3.39 0.81 1.83
C VAL A 78 -3.23 1.61 0.54
N VAL A 79 -2.80 0.93 -0.50
CA VAL A 79 -2.71 1.49 -1.85
C VAL A 79 -3.37 0.56 -2.85
N GLY A 80 -3.79 1.14 -3.97
CA GLY A 80 -4.42 0.39 -5.04
C GLY A 80 -4.85 1.30 -6.18
N GLY A 81 -6.12 1.27 -6.52
CA GLY A 81 -6.72 1.96 -7.65
C GLY A 81 -7.05 1.01 -8.80
N ASN A 82 -7.21 1.53 -10.00
CA ASN A 82 -7.51 0.75 -11.19
C ASN A 82 -6.23 0.56 -12.03
N TYR A 83 -5.76 -0.69 -12.16
CA TYR A 83 -4.53 -0.97 -12.92
C TYR A 83 -4.67 -0.71 -14.42
N LYS A 84 -5.90 -0.64 -14.96
CA LYS A 84 -6.15 -0.24 -16.35
C LYS A 84 -6.11 1.27 -16.56
N LEU A 85 -6.16 2.05 -15.47
CA LEU A 85 -6.07 3.52 -15.44
C LEU A 85 -4.87 3.93 -14.59
N ALA A 86 -3.67 3.52 -15.02
CA ALA A 86 -2.46 3.59 -14.21
C ALA A 86 -2.07 5.00 -13.73
N ASN A 87 -2.52 6.05 -14.41
CA ASN A 87 -2.27 7.45 -14.04
C ASN A 87 -3.40 8.08 -13.21
N ASP A 88 -4.49 7.35 -12.94
CA ASP A 88 -5.58 7.88 -12.12
C ASP A 88 -5.14 7.95 -10.64
N ILE A 89 -5.22 9.14 -10.10
CA ILE A 89 -4.87 9.44 -8.69
C ILE A 89 -6.10 9.42 -7.77
N THR A 90 -7.29 9.21 -8.33
CA THR A 90 -8.54 9.30 -7.58
C THR A 90 -8.74 8.05 -6.72
N HIS A 91 -8.87 8.22 -5.42
CA HIS A 91 -9.16 7.12 -4.49
C HIS A 91 -8.20 5.92 -4.63
N ASN A 92 -6.90 6.19 -4.79
CA ASN A 92 -5.87 5.17 -4.98
C ASN A 92 -5.15 4.78 -3.67
N TYR A 93 -5.53 5.37 -2.54
CA TYR A 93 -4.98 5.06 -1.22
C TYR A 93 -5.96 5.41 -0.11
N ALA A 94 -5.72 4.86 1.08
CA ALA A 94 -6.36 5.25 2.33
C ALA A 94 -5.43 4.99 3.51
N VAL A 95 -5.70 5.65 4.63
CA VAL A 95 -4.95 5.50 5.88
C VAL A 95 -5.85 5.11 7.03
N SER A 96 -5.29 4.39 7.99
CA SER A 96 -5.89 4.10 9.28
C SER A 96 -5.03 4.69 10.39
N GLN A 97 -5.68 5.17 11.45
CA GLN A 97 -5.02 5.70 12.67
C GLN A 97 -5.41 4.91 13.93
N ASP A 98 -6.22 3.88 13.78
CA ASP A 98 -6.82 3.08 14.86
C ASP A 98 -6.49 1.58 14.76
N GLY A 99 -5.36 1.27 14.14
CA GLY A 99 -4.90 -0.11 13.96
C GLY A 99 -5.71 -0.89 12.92
N GLY A 100 -6.22 -0.21 11.90
CA GLY A 100 -6.93 -0.81 10.77
C GLY A 100 -8.41 -1.06 11.00
N SER A 101 -9.00 -0.51 12.05
CA SER A 101 -10.44 -0.66 12.32
C SER A 101 -11.26 0.26 11.40
N THR A 102 -10.78 1.47 11.15
CA THR A 102 -11.37 2.41 10.17
C THR A 102 -10.31 2.92 9.19
N TRP A 103 -10.76 3.28 8.00
CA TRP A 103 -9.92 3.75 6.90
C TRP A 103 -10.51 4.98 6.25
N THR A 104 -9.67 5.99 6.00
CA THR A 104 -10.10 7.26 5.39
C THR A 104 -9.09 7.73 4.35
N VAL A 105 -9.58 8.49 3.36
CA VAL A 105 -8.71 9.32 2.53
C VAL A 105 -8.52 10.64 3.26
N PRO A 106 -7.27 11.05 3.60
CA PRO A 106 -7.04 12.31 4.31
C PRO A 106 -7.51 13.50 3.47
N PRO A 107 -8.26 14.45 4.04
CA PRO A 107 -8.71 15.63 3.31
C PRO A 107 -7.53 16.53 2.92
N ALA A 108 -7.59 17.12 1.74
CA ALA A 108 -6.59 18.05 1.20
C ALA A 108 -5.15 17.49 1.13
N ALA A 109 -5.01 16.17 1.18
CA ALA A 109 -3.72 15.48 1.09
C ALA A 109 -3.28 15.29 -0.35
N THR A 110 -1.97 15.15 -0.57
CA THR A 110 -1.40 14.79 -1.88
C THR A 110 -1.37 13.26 -2.02
N PRO A 111 -2.17 12.68 -2.94
CA PRO A 111 -2.19 11.23 -3.14
C PRO A 111 -0.91 10.71 -3.83
N PRO A 112 -0.68 9.39 -3.84
CA PRO A 112 0.29 8.77 -4.74
C PRO A 112 -0.01 9.09 -6.21
N SER A 113 1.03 9.17 -7.05
CA SER A 113 0.95 9.66 -8.44
C SER A 113 0.35 8.65 -9.43
N GLY A 114 -0.69 7.90 -9.05
CA GLY A 114 -1.41 6.94 -9.88
C GLY A 114 -1.65 5.61 -9.16
N TYR A 115 -2.11 4.60 -9.90
CA TYR A 115 -2.25 3.24 -9.39
C TYR A 115 -0.94 2.74 -8.77
N ARG A 116 -1.03 2.15 -7.59
CA ARG A 116 0.10 1.56 -6.87
C ARG A 116 -0.17 0.10 -6.51
N SER A 117 0.78 -0.75 -6.86
CA SER A 117 0.68 -2.20 -6.67
C SER A 117 1.30 -2.68 -5.37
N CYS A 118 2.19 -1.90 -4.77
CA CYS A 118 2.88 -2.26 -3.54
C CYS A 118 3.16 -1.04 -2.67
N VAL A 119 2.93 -1.16 -1.37
CA VAL A 119 3.37 -0.20 -0.34
C VAL A 119 4.12 -0.94 0.75
N THR A 120 5.19 -0.36 1.24
CA THR A 120 6.00 -0.93 2.31
C THR A 120 6.57 0.14 3.23
N ARG A 121 6.92 -0.28 4.44
CA ARG A 121 7.67 0.56 5.38
C ARG A 121 9.15 0.49 5.07
N GLY A 122 9.77 1.65 4.99
CA GLY A 122 11.21 1.83 4.93
C GLY A 122 11.70 2.80 6.00
N HIS A 123 12.96 3.17 5.90
CA HIS A 123 13.53 4.27 6.68
C HIS A 123 14.23 5.25 5.74
N HIS A 124 14.13 6.52 6.06
CA HIS A 124 14.87 7.59 5.40
C HIS A 124 15.51 8.48 6.48
N ARG A 125 16.83 8.58 6.46
CA ARG A 125 17.62 9.34 7.47
C ARG A 125 17.28 8.94 8.91
N GLY A 126 17.11 7.64 9.15
CA GLY A 126 16.78 7.11 10.47
C GLY A 126 15.31 7.20 10.90
N SER A 127 14.46 7.90 10.15
CA SER A 127 13.02 8.00 10.43
C SER A 127 12.21 7.04 9.58
N PRO A 128 11.14 6.44 10.13
CA PRO A 128 10.25 5.60 9.34
C PRO A 128 9.59 6.41 8.22
N CYS A 129 9.46 5.78 7.03
CA CYS A 129 8.71 6.32 5.91
C CYS A 129 7.88 5.22 5.26
N ALA A 130 6.90 5.61 4.45
CA ALA A 130 6.21 4.70 3.55
C ALA A 130 6.73 4.92 2.13
N ILE A 131 6.94 3.82 1.40
CA ILE A 131 7.32 3.85 -0.01
C ILE A 131 6.32 3.02 -0.78
N THR A 132 5.82 3.56 -1.88
CA THR A 132 4.88 2.85 -2.76
C THR A 132 5.38 2.86 -4.19
N VAL A 133 5.16 1.75 -4.89
CA VAL A 133 5.53 1.57 -6.28
C VAL A 133 4.34 1.13 -7.12
N GLY A 134 4.37 1.48 -8.39
CA GLY A 134 3.43 1.05 -9.40
C GLY A 134 4.05 1.19 -10.79
N PRO A 135 3.34 0.85 -11.86
CA PRO A 135 3.87 0.86 -13.23
C PRO A 135 4.31 2.26 -13.69
N THR A 136 3.76 3.32 -13.10
CA THR A 136 4.02 4.71 -13.49
C THR A 136 4.99 5.44 -12.56
N GLY A 137 5.61 4.78 -11.59
CA GLY A 137 6.63 5.39 -10.74
C GLY A 137 6.61 4.95 -9.28
N THR A 138 7.40 5.68 -8.50
CA THR A 138 7.63 5.45 -7.06
C THR A 138 7.34 6.73 -6.29
N ASP A 139 6.56 6.62 -5.21
CA ASP A 139 6.29 7.73 -4.29
C ASP A 139 6.74 7.39 -2.87
N ILE A 140 7.06 8.42 -2.10
CA ILE A 140 7.43 8.33 -0.69
C ILE A 140 6.54 9.25 0.16
N SER A 141 6.21 8.78 1.35
CA SER A 141 5.53 9.56 2.39
C SER A 141 6.36 9.56 3.66
N TYR A 142 6.51 10.73 4.27
CA TYR A 142 7.22 10.93 5.54
C TYR A 142 6.27 11.21 6.71
N ASP A 143 4.97 11.27 6.45
CA ASP A 143 3.92 11.68 7.38
C ASP A 143 2.81 10.64 7.51
N LEU A 144 3.20 9.36 7.61
CA LEU A 144 2.30 8.23 7.86
C LEU A 144 1.27 8.00 6.73
N GLY A 145 1.62 8.36 5.50
CA GLY A 145 0.77 8.17 4.31
C GLY A 145 -0.18 9.32 4.02
N HIS A 146 -0.11 10.45 4.74
CA HIS A 146 -0.97 11.58 4.46
C HIS A 146 -0.60 12.27 3.15
N ASN A 147 0.66 12.63 2.96
CA ASN A 147 1.13 13.26 1.74
C ASN A 147 2.21 12.42 1.07
N TRP A 148 2.14 12.35 -0.25
CA TRP A 148 3.07 11.60 -1.07
C TRP A 148 3.85 12.50 -2.00
N LYS A 149 5.13 12.20 -2.15
CA LYS A 149 6.03 12.87 -3.09
C LYS A 149 6.56 11.85 -4.08
N ARG A 150 6.38 12.10 -5.37
CA ARG A 150 7.00 11.31 -6.42
C ARG A 150 8.51 11.48 -6.38
N ILE A 151 9.24 10.38 -6.34
CA ILE A 151 10.71 10.35 -6.30
C ILE A 151 11.33 9.70 -7.53
N SER A 152 10.55 8.95 -8.32
CA SER A 152 10.99 8.35 -9.57
C SER A 152 9.81 8.11 -10.50
N GLU A 153 10.03 8.27 -11.79
CA GLU A 153 9.10 7.86 -12.85
C GLU A 153 9.29 6.39 -13.25
N THR A 154 10.36 5.76 -12.78
CA THR A 154 10.62 4.36 -13.05
C THR A 154 9.58 3.49 -12.33
N GLY A 155 8.84 2.72 -13.12
CA GLY A 155 7.80 1.83 -12.61
C GLY A 155 8.35 0.52 -12.08
N PHE A 156 7.74 0.04 -10.99
CA PHE A 156 7.98 -1.28 -10.40
C PHE A 156 6.65 -1.91 -10.00
N HIS A 157 6.64 -3.24 -9.79
CA HIS A 157 5.44 -3.96 -9.34
C HIS A 157 5.50 -4.28 -7.85
N SER A 158 6.68 -4.52 -7.33
CA SER A 158 6.90 -4.88 -5.93
C SER A 158 8.13 -4.19 -5.38
N ILE A 159 8.14 -3.92 -4.07
CA ILE A 159 9.28 -3.43 -3.32
C ILE A 159 9.28 -4.07 -1.93
N GLN A 160 10.47 -4.50 -1.49
CA GLN A 160 10.68 -5.08 -0.17
C GLN A 160 11.90 -4.45 0.48
N PHE A 161 11.81 -4.13 1.76
CA PHE A 161 12.94 -3.65 2.55
C PHE A 161 13.55 -4.76 3.41
N SER A 162 14.83 -4.63 3.70
CA SER A 162 15.49 -5.40 4.74
C SER A 162 14.80 -5.18 6.10
N PRO A 163 14.95 -6.08 7.06
CA PRO A 163 14.35 -5.92 8.40
C PRO A 163 14.75 -4.60 9.09
N SER A 164 15.94 -4.07 8.81
CA SER A 164 16.38 -2.76 9.31
C SER A 164 15.68 -1.58 8.63
N GLY A 165 15.01 -1.81 7.49
CA GLY A 165 14.38 -0.76 6.68
C GLY A 165 15.35 0.17 5.96
N SER A 166 16.66 -0.10 6.00
CA SER A 166 17.70 0.79 5.44
C SER A 166 18.00 0.53 3.96
N GLN A 167 17.74 -0.67 3.49
CA GLN A 167 17.94 -1.10 2.11
C GLN A 167 16.68 -1.75 1.59
N GLY A 168 16.37 -1.50 0.32
CA GLY A 168 15.20 -2.08 -0.34
C GLY A 168 15.50 -2.48 -1.77
N TRP A 169 14.79 -3.48 -2.25
CA TRP A 169 14.84 -3.95 -3.63
C TRP A 169 13.45 -3.91 -4.23
N ALA A 170 13.38 -3.42 -5.46
CA ALA A 170 12.16 -3.38 -6.23
C ALA A 170 12.31 -4.21 -7.51
N SER A 171 11.22 -4.83 -7.94
CA SER A 171 11.15 -5.55 -9.20
C SER A 171 10.02 -5.02 -10.07
N GLY A 172 10.23 -5.02 -11.39
CA GLY A 172 9.30 -4.47 -12.37
C GLY A 172 9.29 -5.26 -13.67
N SER A 173 8.64 -4.70 -14.69
CA SER A 173 8.58 -5.28 -16.03
C SER A 173 9.97 -5.43 -16.64
N ASP A 174 10.08 -6.34 -17.61
CA ASP A 174 11.28 -6.56 -18.44
C ASP A 174 12.53 -6.90 -17.62
N GLY A 175 12.37 -7.63 -16.51
CA GLY A 175 13.48 -8.02 -15.64
C GLY A 175 14.09 -6.84 -14.85
N ARG A 176 13.40 -5.72 -14.78
CA ARG A 176 13.89 -4.54 -14.06
C ARG A 176 14.04 -4.82 -12.57
N VAL A 177 15.20 -4.47 -12.02
CA VAL A 177 15.49 -4.50 -10.60
C VAL A 177 15.96 -3.11 -10.17
N GLY A 178 15.41 -2.61 -9.10
CA GLY A 178 15.79 -1.35 -8.47
C GLY A 178 16.37 -1.59 -7.09
N PHE A 179 17.32 -0.77 -6.69
CA PHE A 179 17.91 -0.79 -5.37
C PHE A 179 17.72 0.57 -4.68
N TRP A 180 17.15 0.53 -3.50
CA TRP A 180 17.05 1.68 -2.60
C TRP A 180 18.09 1.57 -1.49
N ARG A 181 18.88 2.60 -1.32
CA ARG A 181 19.71 2.78 -0.12
C ARG A 181 19.48 4.16 0.48
N GLN A 182 19.64 4.26 1.77
CA GLN A 182 19.65 5.57 2.40
C GLN A 182 20.85 6.38 1.87
N PRO A 183 20.69 7.71 1.63
CA PRO A 183 21.83 8.58 1.42
C PRO A 183 22.78 8.46 2.59
N SER A 184 24.05 8.20 2.34
CA SER A 184 25.07 8.23 3.38
C SER A 184 25.25 9.67 3.86
N LEU A 185 25.82 9.84 5.06
CA LEU A 185 26.16 11.19 5.57
C LEU A 185 27.18 11.90 4.65
N GLU A 186 27.91 11.13 3.85
CA GLU A 186 28.91 11.61 2.87
C GLU A 186 28.26 12.14 1.57
N ASP A 187 27.05 11.72 1.23
CA ASP A 187 26.31 12.19 0.04
C ASP A 187 25.78 13.65 0.20
N LYS A 188 26.14 14.36 1.29
CA LYS A 188 25.72 15.74 1.53
C LYS A 188 26.59 16.80 0.84
N ASN A 189 27.64 16.40 0.14
CA ASN A 189 28.63 17.32 -0.48
C ASN A 189 28.72 17.20 -2.01
N LEU A 190 27.65 16.78 -2.68
CA LEU A 190 27.53 16.83 -4.14
C LEU A 190 26.34 17.69 -4.58
#